data_1a908ffd3c64a9590b284b2896b2aa78
#
_entry.id   1a908ffd3c64a9590b284b2896b2aa78
#
_cell.length_a   1.000
_cell.length_b   1.000
_cell.length_c   1.000
_cell.angle_alpha   90.00
_cell.angle_beta   90.00
_cell.angle_gamma   90.00
#
_symmetry.space_group_name_H-M   'P 1'
#
loop_
_entity.id
_entity.type
_entity.pdbx_description
1 polymer ?
#
loop_
_entity_poly.entity_id
_entity_poly.type
_entity_poly.pdbx_seq_one_letter_code
_entity_poly.pdbx_strand_id
1 'polypeptide(L)'
;MVGDYTLKALRGEDTSKLLKESDLVAGAKRLGVPVIVIKAIAEVETLGEGYLPNGKPKILFERHRMYFYLNQKFGKTKANALMAKHPNIVNTKTGGYHGGSAEYTRLSQAKQLDESCALQSASWGRFQLMGENWKALGYASVQEFVAQHEQSESLQFEAFLRYCETKSGEVDDKKWMLIDALRQENWHVVFSLYNGKNYKKLGYDTKFLRVMNRLDPNYKSAKAA
;
A
#
# COMPACT_ATOMS: atom_id res chain seq x y z
N MET A 1 3.90 -14.37 -9.80
CA MET A 1 3.58 -14.25 -8.36
C MET A 1 3.23 -15.59 -7.72
N VAL A 2 2.25 -16.30 -8.21
CA VAL A 2 2.01 -17.69 -7.78
C VAL A 2 3.19 -18.57 -8.13
N GLY A 3 3.84 -18.33 -9.28
CA GLY A 3 5.08 -18.99 -9.63
C GLY A 3 6.24 -18.74 -8.66
N ASP A 4 6.27 -17.58 -7.99
CA ASP A 4 7.32 -17.24 -7.03
C ASP A 4 7.15 -18.03 -5.71
N TYR A 5 5.92 -18.11 -5.18
CA TYR A 5 5.62 -18.97 -4.02
C TYR A 5 6.00 -20.43 -4.31
N THR A 6 5.55 -20.97 -5.46
CA THR A 6 5.80 -22.36 -5.84
C THR A 6 7.29 -22.63 -6.04
N LEU A 7 8.01 -21.73 -6.73
CA LEU A 7 9.45 -21.86 -6.93
C LEU A 7 10.25 -21.79 -5.62
N LYS A 8 9.85 -20.90 -4.70
CA LYS A 8 10.47 -20.80 -3.38
C LYS A 8 10.22 -22.01 -2.52
N ALA A 9 8.97 -22.49 -2.49
CA ALA A 9 8.62 -23.73 -1.78
C ALA A 9 9.43 -24.93 -2.32
N LEU A 10 9.60 -25.04 -3.63
CA LEU A 10 10.43 -26.09 -4.27
C LEU A 10 11.93 -25.98 -3.91
N ARG A 11 12.41 -24.77 -3.59
CA ARG A 11 13.79 -24.53 -3.13
C ARG A 11 13.96 -24.70 -1.61
N GLY A 12 12.90 -25.04 -0.88
CA GLY A 12 12.92 -25.16 0.58
C GLY A 12 13.02 -23.81 1.31
N GLU A 13 12.71 -22.69 0.64
CA GLU A 13 12.68 -21.38 1.28
C GLU A 13 11.45 -21.24 2.19
N ASP A 14 11.56 -20.47 3.28
CA ASP A 14 10.42 -20.19 4.16
C ASP A 14 9.38 -19.31 3.43
N THR A 15 8.26 -19.95 3.10
CA THR A 15 7.12 -19.31 2.43
C THR A 15 5.95 -19.05 3.38
N SER A 16 6.13 -19.27 4.68
CA SER A 16 5.04 -19.17 5.67
C SER A 16 4.40 -17.78 5.72
N LYS A 17 5.17 -16.74 5.44
CA LYS A 17 4.72 -15.35 5.43
C LYS A 17 4.19 -14.87 4.08
N LEU A 18 4.36 -15.64 3.01
CA LEU A 18 4.02 -15.19 1.66
C LEU A 18 2.51 -15.31 1.36
N LEU A 19 2.03 -14.42 0.49
CA LEU A 19 0.65 -14.44 -0.01
C LEU A 19 0.41 -15.67 -0.88
N LYS A 20 -0.66 -16.41 -0.56
CA LYS A 20 -1.03 -17.66 -1.23
C LYS A 20 -2.09 -17.40 -2.32
N GLU A 21 -2.16 -18.31 -3.28
CA GLU A 21 -3.21 -18.29 -4.31
C GLU A 21 -4.61 -18.35 -3.69
N SER A 22 -4.80 -19.16 -2.64
CA SER A 22 -6.06 -19.26 -1.90
C SER A 22 -6.52 -17.92 -1.32
N ASP A 23 -5.58 -17.08 -0.86
CA ASP A 23 -5.90 -15.76 -0.32
C ASP A 23 -6.43 -14.84 -1.42
N LEU A 24 -5.78 -14.87 -2.62
CA LEU A 24 -6.21 -14.07 -3.77
C LEU A 24 -7.61 -14.47 -4.25
N VAL A 25 -7.89 -15.78 -4.31
CA VAL A 25 -9.21 -16.31 -4.68
C VAL A 25 -10.28 -15.90 -3.67
N ALA A 26 -9.99 -16.05 -2.37
CA ALA A 26 -10.90 -15.63 -1.30
C ALA A 26 -11.16 -14.12 -1.33
N GLY A 27 -10.11 -13.31 -1.52
CA GLY A 27 -10.22 -11.86 -1.62
C GLY A 27 -11.03 -11.41 -2.84
N ALA A 28 -10.82 -12.02 -4.00
CA ALA A 28 -11.59 -11.75 -5.21
C ALA A 28 -13.08 -12.04 -5.00
N LYS A 29 -13.40 -13.19 -4.39
CA LYS A 29 -14.78 -13.55 -4.02
C LYS A 29 -15.40 -12.53 -3.06
N ARG A 30 -14.66 -12.12 -2.02
CA ARG A 30 -15.12 -11.12 -1.04
C ARG A 30 -15.42 -9.77 -1.69
N LEU A 31 -14.55 -9.29 -2.56
CA LEU A 31 -14.75 -8.02 -3.25
C LEU A 31 -15.78 -8.12 -4.39
N GLY A 32 -16.15 -9.32 -4.84
CA GLY A 32 -17.05 -9.53 -5.97
C GLY A 32 -16.43 -9.12 -7.31
N VAL A 33 -15.14 -9.40 -7.50
CA VAL A 33 -14.39 -9.10 -8.72
C VAL A 33 -13.70 -10.37 -9.27
N PRO A 34 -13.37 -10.43 -10.57
CA PRO A 34 -12.60 -11.55 -11.12
C PRO A 34 -11.25 -11.71 -10.42
N VAL A 35 -10.83 -12.95 -10.17
CA VAL A 35 -9.56 -13.25 -9.51
C VAL A 35 -8.36 -12.70 -10.27
N ILE A 36 -8.45 -12.61 -11.58
CA ILE A 36 -7.42 -12.03 -12.44
C ILE A 36 -7.17 -10.55 -12.13
N VAL A 37 -8.22 -9.79 -11.79
CA VAL A 37 -8.12 -8.38 -11.39
C VAL A 37 -7.28 -8.25 -10.12
N ILE A 38 -7.58 -9.06 -9.10
CA ILE A 38 -6.82 -9.07 -7.85
C ILE A 38 -5.36 -9.48 -8.07
N LYS A 39 -5.12 -10.50 -8.89
CA LYS A 39 -3.77 -10.92 -9.29
C LYS A 39 -3.00 -9.79 -9.98
N ALA A 40 -3.64 -9.09 -10.90
CA ALA A 40 -3.01 -8.01 -11.64
C ALA A 40 -2.69 -6.81 -10.73
N ILE A 41 -3.62 -6.39 -9.87
CA ILE A 41 -3.37 -5.33 -8.88
C ILE A 41 -2.24 -5.74 -7.94
N ALA A 42 -2.31 -6.94 -7.37
CA ALA A 42 -1.28 -7.43 -6.48
C ALA A 42 0.09 -7.49 -7.16
N GLU A 43 0.20 -7.72 -8.45
CA GLU A 43 1.46 -7.73 -9.21
C GLU A 43 1.96 -6.32 -9.54
N VAL A 44 1.08 -5.40 -9.89
CA VAL A 44 1.45 -4.01 -10.26
C VAL A 44 1.92 -3.22 -9.06
N GLU A 45 1.24 -3.38 -7.92
CA GLU A 45 1.58 -2.68 -6.68
C GLU A 45 2.85 -3.25 -6.03
N THR A 46 3.19 -4.48 -6.36
CA THR A 46 4.32 -5.16 -5.76
C THR A 46 5.45 -5.30 -6.77
N LEU A 47 6.41 -4.42 -6.76
CA LEU A 47 7.71 -4.66 -7.38
C LEU A 47 8.47 -5.80 -6.64
N GLY A 48 7.78 -6.94 -6.37
CA GLY A 48 8.29 -8.09 -5.64
C GLY A 48 7.53 -8.43 -4.36
N GLU A 49 8.22 -8.90 -3.33
CA GLU A 49 7.68 -9.34 -2.05
C GLU A 49 7.32 -8.17 -1.13
N GLY A 50 6.39 -8.41 -0.19
CA GLY A 50 6.02 -7.44 0.85
C GLY A 50 7.09 -7.26 1.94
N TYR A 51 8.15 -8.09 1.90
CA TYR A 51 9.23 -8.09 2.88
C TYR A 51 10.59 -7.73 2.24
N LEU A 52 11.46 -7.18 3.07
CA LEU A 52 12.88 -7.01 2.78
C LEU A 52 13.64 -8.31 3.09
N PRO A 53 14.87 -8.50 2.58
CA PRO A 53 15.68 -9.69 2.87
C PRO A 53 15.91 -9.95 4.36
N ASN A 54 15.81 -8.92 5.20
CA ASN A 54 15.93 -9.04 6.65
C ASN A 54 14.63 -9.44 7.37
N GLY A 55 13.59 -9.84 6.63
CA GLY A 55 12.30 -10.29 7.16
C GLY A 55 11.37 -9.19 7.68
N LYS A 56 11.74 -7.91 7.52
CA LYS A 56 10.88 -6.78 7.85
C LYS A 56 9.99 -6.39 6.66
N PRO A 57 8.76 -5.90 6.86
CA PRO A 57 7.94 -5.37 5.78
C PRO A 57 8.67 -4.30 4.97
N LYS A 58 8.44 -4.21 3.67
CA LYS A 58 8.87 -3.02 2.92
C LYS A 58 8.15 -1.79 3.43
N ILE A 59 8.86 -0.70 3.61
CA ILE A 59 8.31 0.59 4.01
C ILE A 59 8.84 1.71 3.14
N LEU A 60 8.05 2.79 3.06
CA LEU A 60 8.51 4.09 2.58
C LEU A 60 8.07 5.15 3.57
N PHE A 61 9.04 5.83 4.19
CA PHE A 61 8.76 6.83 5.20
C PHE A 61 8.58 8.22 4.57
N GLU A 62 7.44 8.85 4.85
CA GLU A 62 7.01 10.11 4.28
C GLU A 62 7.22 11.27 5.26
N ARG A 63 8.35 11.99 5.15
CA ARG A 63 8.71 13.10 6.03
C ARG A 63 7.67 14.24 6.06
N HIS A 64 6.92 14.43 4.97
CA HIS A 64 5.87 15.45 4.91
C HIS A 64 4.63 15.04 5.70
N ARG A 65 4.33 13.74 5.77
CA ARG A 65 3.28 13.20 6.63
C ARG A 65 3.69 13.30 8.11
N MET A 66 4.96 13.05 8.41
CA MET A 66 5.49 13.26 9.78
C MET A 66 5.32 14.70 10.23
N TYR A 67 5.67 15.69 9.40
CA TYR A 67 5.40 17.09 9.70
C TYR A 67 3.92 17.35 9.95
N PHE A 68 3.04 16.82 9.08
CA PHE A 68 1.60 16.99 9.19
C PHE A 68 1.07 16.47 10.53
N TYR A 69 1.43 15.26 10.94
CA TYR A 69 0.95 14.67 12.20
C TYR A 69 1.54 15.34 13.42
N LEU A 70 2.81 15.73 13.40
CA LEU A 70 3.41 16.51 14.46
C LEU A 70 2.76 17.89 14.61
N ASN A 71 2.41 18.53 13.49
CA ASN A 71 1.69 19.79 13.50
C ASN A 71 0.28 19.65 14.09
N GLN A 72 -0.44 18.59 13.73
CA GLN A 72 -1.75 18.29 14.32
C GLN A 72 -1.66 18.04 15.83
N LYS A 73 -0.65 17.29 16.26
CA LYS A 73 -0.51 16.86 17.67
C LYS A 73 0.05 17.94 18.59
N PHE A 74 1.03 18.68 18.11
CA PHE A 74 1.81 19.60 18.95
C PHE A 74 1.79 21.07 18.51
N GLY A 75 1.11 21.37 17.39
CA GLY A 75 1.04 22.71 16.81
C GLY A 75 2.22 23.07 15.92
N LYS A 76 2.03 24.12 15.11
CA LYS A 76 2.94 24.56 14.04
C LYS A 76 4.32 24.96 14.54
N THR A 77 4.38 25.65 15.69
CA THR A 77 5.66 26.11 16.28
C THR A 77 6.57 24.92 16.61
N LYS A 78 6.01 23.89 17.26
CA LYS A 78 6.77 22.67 17.61
C LYS A 78 7.17 21.89 16.36
N ALA A 79 6.27 21.72 15.41
CA ALA A 79 6.55 21.02 14.15
C ALA A 79 7.67 21.73 13.35
N ASN A 80 7.67 23.06 13.27
CA ASN A 80 8.73 23.84 12.62
C ASN A 80 10.09 23.69 13.34
N ALA A 81 10.10 23.72 14.66
CA ALA A 81 11.32 23.51 15.43
C ALA A 81 11.91 22.11 15.21
N LEU A 82 11.06 21.06 15.12
CA LEU A 82 11.48 19.70 14.79
C LEU A 82 11.96 19.60 13.35
N MET A 83 11.32 20.28 12.41
CA MET A 83 11.75 20.32 11.00
C MET A 83 13.14 20.97 10.86
N ALA A 84 13.41 22.05 11.59
CA ALA A 84 14.72 22.71 11.56
C ALA A 84 15.84 21.79 12.09
N LYS A 85 15.54 20.96 13.11
CA LYS A 85 16.51 20.03 13.72
C LYS A 85 16.67 18.72 12.94
N HIS A 86 15.60 18.26 12.29
CA HIS A 86 15.52 16.93 11.65
C HIS A 86 14.93 16.99 10.23
N PRO A 87 15.49 17.77 9.28
CA PRO A 87 14.87 18.08 7.98
C PRO A 87 14.69 16.85 7.07
N ASN A 88 15.42 15.78 7.31
CA ASN A 88 15.27 14.50 6.59
C ASN A 88 14.12 13.64 7.11
N ILE A 89 13.66 13.90 8.34
CA ILE A 89 12.62 13.15 9.05
C ILE A 89 11.32 13.94 9.11
N VAL A 90 11.40 15.26 9.30
CA VAL A 90 10.26 16.17 9.40
C VAL A 90 10.43 17.25 8.35
N ASN A 91 9.51 17.35 7.40
CA ASN A 91 9.59 18.36 6.33
C ASN A 91 8.22 18.61 5.71
N THR A 92 7.98 19.81 5.24
CA THR A 92 6.76 20.13 4.46
C THR A 92 6.82 19.60 3.03
N LYS A 93 8.03 19.28 2.52
CA LYS A 93 8.26 18.76 1.16
C LYS A 93 8.39 17.24 1.18
N THR A 94 7.86 16.57 0.17
CA THR A 94 8.05 15.14 -0.07
C THR A 94 9.53 14.79 -0.32
N GLY A 95 9.85 13.50 -0.42
CA GLY A 95 11.19 13.03 -0.80
C GLY A 95 12.11 12.77 0.39
N GLY A 96 13.42 12.71 0.13
CA GLY A 96 14.43 12.32 1.13
C GLY A 96 14.45 10.79 1.35
N TYR A 97 13.98 10.01 0.37
CA TYR A 97 13.96 8.55 0.44
C TYR A 97 15.37 7.97 0.27
N HIS A 98 15.66 6.95 1.05
CA HIS A 98 16.91 6.18 0.95
C HIS A 98 16.66 4.79 0.34
N GLY A 99 15.42 4.30 0.42
CA GLY A 99 15.00 3.01 -0.08
C GLY A 99 15.43 1.81 0.77
N GLY A 100 14.78 0.68 0.56
CA GLY A 100 15.11 -0.57 1.22
C GLY A 100 15.18 -0.48 2.75
N SER A 101 16.15 -1.17 3.35
CA SER A 101 16.31 -1.21 4.81
C SER A 101 16.70 0.14 5.44
N ALA A 102 17.24 1.08 4.67
CA ALA A 102 17.59 2.40 5.16
C ALA A 102 16.37 3.26 5.57
N GLU A 103 15.19 2.95 5.04
CA GLU A 103 13.94 3.57 5.49
C GLU A 103 13.62 3.25 6.96
N TYR A 104 14.04 2.08 7.47
CA TYR A 104 13.89 1.75 8.89
C TYR A 104 14.78 2.61 9.80
N THR A 105 15.94 3.05 9.34
CA THR A 105 16.75 4.02 10.08
C THR A 105 16.01 5.35 10.22
N ARG A 106 15.40 5.84 9.14
CA ARG A 106 14.57 7.06 9.16
C ARG A 106 13.36 6.89 10.07
N LEU A 107 12.63 5.77 9.96
CA LEU A 107 11.49 5.45 10.81
C LEU A 107 11.89 5.40 12.28
N SER A 108 13.03 4.78 12.61
CA SER A 108 13.53 4.71 13.99
C SER A 108 13.82 6.09 14.57
N GLN A 109 14.43 6.98 13.81
CA GLN A 109 14.64 8.38 14.22
C GLN A 109 13.30 9.12 14.39
N ALA A 110 12.34 8.90 13.49
CA ALA A 110 11.03 9.50 13.60
C ALA A 110 10.27 9.02 14.85
N LYS A 111 10.35 7.72 15.19
CA LYS A 111 9.76 7.15 16.41
C LYS A 111 10.29 7.79 17.69
N GLN A 112 11.54 8.24 17.74
CA GLN A 112 12.10 8.96 18.87
C GLN A 112 11.43 10.33 19.08
N LEU A 113 10.89 10.94 18.03
CA LEU A 113 10.15 12.19 18.12
C LEU A 113 8.71 11.96 18.55
N ASP A 114 8.04 11.00 17.93
CA ASP A 114 6.70 10.50 18.28
C ASP A 114 6.39 9.22 17.52
N GLU A 115 6.17 8.13 18.23
CA GLU A 115 5.96 6.82 17.60
C GLU A 115 4.70 6.77 16.77
N SER A 116 3.56 7.23 17.29
CA SER A 116 2.29 7.18 16.54
C SER A 116 2.34 8.01 15.27
N CYS A 117 2.90 9.23 15.33
CA CYS A 117 3.10 10.06 14.15
C CYS A 117 4.02 9.38 13.13
N ALA A 118 5.10 8.74 13.60
CA ALA A 118 6.05 8.05 12.73
C ALA A 118 5.42 6.86 12.00
N LEU A 119 4.71 5.99 12.71
CA LEU A 119 4.05 4.82 12.13
C LEU A 119 2.96 5.20 11.13
N GLN A 120 2.19 6.25 11.42
CA GLN A 120 1.19 6.80 10.48
C GLN A 120 1.82 7.40 9.22
N SER A 121 3.06 7.86 9.31
CA SER A 121 3.78 8.54 8.23
C SER A 121 4.55 7.59 7.30
N ALA A 122 4.46 6.30 7.48
CA ALA A 122 5.05 5.32 6.58
C ALA A 122 3.98 4.53 5.83
N SER A 123 4.30 4.13 4.60
CA SER A 123 3.56 3.07 3.89
C SER A 123 4.18 1.72 4.23
N TRP A 124 3.35 0.65 4.21
CA TRP A 124 3.70 -0.65 4.77
C TRP A 124 3.39 -1.80 3.84
N GLY A 125 4.32 -2.74 3.79
CA GLY A 125 4.16 -4.07 3.23
C GLY A 125 3.99 -4.13 1.72
N ARG A 126 3.37 -5.20 1.27
CA ARG A 126 3.19 -5.52 -0.14
C ARG A 126 2.38 -4.47 -0.90
N PHE A 127 1.32 -3.96 -0.29
CA PHE A 127 0.37 -3.03 -0.92
C PHE A 127 0.66 -1.57 -0.61
N GLN A 128 1.77 -1.27 0.07
CA GLN A 128 2.22 0.09 0.40
C GLN A 128 1.12 0.98 1.00
N LEU A 129 0.27 0.39 1.86
CA LEU A 129 -0.76 1.15 2.54
C LEU A 129 -0.17 2.04 3.62
N MET A 130 -0.55 3.33 3.58
CA MET A 130 -0.13 4.28 4.60
C MET A 130 -0.68 3.90 5.98
N GLY A 131 0.19 3.96 7.00
CA GLY A 131 -0.19 3.68 8.39
C GLY A 131 -1.33 4.56 8.89
N GLU A 132 -1.49 5.76 8.35
CA GLU A 132 -2.60 6.67 8.66
C GLU A 132 -4.00 6.10 8.42
N ASN A 133 -4.10 5.07 7.58
CA ASN A 133 -5.39 4.42 7.27
C ASN A 133 -5.87 3.48 8.39
N TRP A 134 -5.06 3.21 9.41
CA TRP A 134 -5.35 2.22 10.45
C TRP A 134 -6.78 2.28 11.00
N LYS A 135 -7.24 3.48 11.33
CA LYS A 135 -8.57 3.69 11.91
C LYS A 135 -9.70 3.41 10.91
N ALA A 136 -9.55 3.90 9.68
CA ALA A 136 -10.53 3.67 8.61
C ALA A 136 -10.61 2.19 8.22
N LEU A 137 -9.51 1.44 8.40
CA LEU A 137 -9.44 0.01 8.15
C LEU A 137 -9.90 -0.84 9.35
N GLY A 138 -10.36 -0.23 10.45
CA GLY A 138 -10.93 -0.92 11.60
C GLY A 138 -9.90 -1.54 12.55
N TYR A 139 -8.65 -1.06 12.55
CA TYR A 139 -7.66 -1.45 13.55
C TYR A 139 -7.84 -0.62 14.83
N ALA A 140 -7.52 -1.20 15.99
CA ALA A 140 -7.62 -0.50 17.27
C ALA A 140 -6.52 0.57 17.45
N SER A 141 -5.39 0.41 16.76
CA SER A 141 -4.29 1.37 16.79
C SER A 141 -3.40 1.24 15.53
N VAL A 142 -2.55 2.25 15.28
CA VAL A 142 -1.53 2.14 14.23
C VAL A 142 -0.48 1.07 14.57
N GLN A 143 -0.23 0.82 15.85
CA GLN A 143 0.67 -0.25 16.32
C GLN A 143 0.11 -1.62 15.93
N GLU A 144 -1.19 -1.87 16.11
CA GLU A 144 -1.83 -3.11 15.67
C GLU A 144 -1.75 -3.28 14.16
N PHE A 145 -2.05 -2.22 13.39
CA PHE A 145 -1.90 -2.22 11.93
C PHE A 145 -0.49 -2.64 11.52
N VAL A 146 0.55 -2.06 12.13
CA VAL A 146 1.94 -2.39 11.84
C VAL A 146 2.28 -3.82 12.27
N ALA A 147 1.88 -4.24 13.47
CA ALA A 147 2.14 -5.59 13.97
C ALA A 147 1.55 -6.66 13.04
N GLN A 148 0.36 -6.44 12.48
CA GLN A 148 -0.22 -7.36 11.50
C GLN A 148 0.55 -7.36 10.17
N HIS A 149 1.07 -6.21 9.72
CA HIS A 149 1.93 -6.15 8.53
C HIS A 149 3.27 -6.88 8.72
N GLU A 150 3.76 -6.99 9.94
CA GLU A 150 4.98 -7.73 10.27
C GLU A 150 4.79 -9.25 10.28
N GLN A 151 3.56 -9.74 10.44
CA GLN A 151 3.27 -11.17 10.58
C GLN A 151 3.25 -11.91 9.24
N SER A 152 2.46 -11.43 8.25
CA SER A 152 2.34 -12.11 6.96
C SER A 152 1.80 -11.21 5.86
N GLU A 153 2.09 -11.57 4.59
CA GLU A 153 1.47 -10.94 3.43
C GLU A 153 -0.03 -11.20 3.33
N SER A 154 -0.54 -12.30 3.90
CA SER A 154 -1.99 -12.53 3.99
C SER A 154 -2.68 -11.48 4.85
N LEU A 155 -2.05 -11.03 5.96
CA LEU A 155 -2.57 -9.93 6.78
C LEU A 155 -2.38 -8.56 6.11
N GLN A 156 -1.29 -8.36 5.36
CA GLN A 156 -1.14 -7.18 4.51
C GLN A 156 -2.23 -7.14 3.43
N PHE A 157 -2.60 -8.29 2.88
CA PHE A 157 -3.69 -8.42 1.91
C PHE A 157 -5.06 -8.18 2.55
N GLU A 158 -5.29 -8.64 3.77
CA GLU A 158 -6.50 -8.29 4.54
C GLU A 158 -6.67 -6.78 4.70
N ALA A 159 -5.59 -6.06 5.02
CA ALA A 159 -5.60 -4.60 5.07
C ALA A 159 -5.96 -3.98 3.70
N PHE A 160 -5.44 -4.52 2.61
CA PHE A 160 -5.77 -4.10 1.24
C PHE A 160 -7.25 -4.34 0.92
N LEU A 161 -7.82 -5.50 1.28
CA LEU A 161 -9.24 -5.78 1.07
C LEU A 161 -10.12 -4.76 1.80
N ARG A 162 -9.82 -4.49 3.07
CA ARG A 162 -10.53 -3.45 3.85
C ARG A 162 -10.37 -2.07 3.22
N TYR A 163 -9.19 -1.76 2.68
CA TYR A 163 -8.96 -0.50 1.96
C TYR A 163 -9.85 -0.39 0.73
N CYS A 164 -9.97 -1.46 -0.07
CA CYS A 164 -10.88 -1.48 -1.22
C CYS A 164 -12.34 -1.25 -0.82
N GLU A 165 -12.77 -1.80 0.32
CA GLU A 165 -14.14 -1.70 0.83
C GLU A 165 -14.46 -0.33 1.43
N THR A 166 -13.48 0.37 2.01
CA THR A 166 -13.70 1.60 2.78
C THR A 166 -13.26 2.87 2.07
N LYS A 167 -12.32 2.77 1.12
CA LYS A 167 -11.78 3.92 0.43
C LYS A 167 -12.82 4.57 -0.46
N SER A 168 -13.01 5.88 -0.26
CA SER A 168 -13.82 6.73 -1.14
C SER A 168 -13.06 7.99 -1.52
N GLY A 169 -13.52 8.66 -2.57
CA GLY A 169 -12.99 9.94 -3.01
C GLY A 169 -13.76 10.49 -4.19
N GLU A 170 -13.37 11.67 -4.63
CA GLU A 170 -13.96 12.35 -5.78
C GLU A 170 -13.04 12.22 -6.99
N VAL A 171 -13.59 11.75 -8.10
CA VAL A 171 -12.92 11.62 -9.39
C VAL A 171 -13.90 12.15 -10.45
N ASP A 172 -13.46 13.12 -11.26
CA ASP A 172 -14.27 13.80 -12.30
C ASP A 172 -15.60 14.30 -11.74
N ASP A 173 -15.53 15.06 -10.64
CA ASP A 173 -16.67 15.70 -9.94
C ASP A 173 -17.75 14.71 -9.45
N LYS A 174 -17.41 13.43 -9.41
CA LYS A 174 -18.29 12.37 -8.90
C LYS A 174 -17.65 11.65 -7.72
N LYS A 175 -18.45 11.44 -6.66
CA LYS A 175 -18.03 10.63 -5.50
C LYS A 175 -18.09 9.14 -5.84
N TRP A 176 -17.00 8.43 -5.54
CA TRP A 176 -16.86 7.00 -5.79
C TRP A 176 -16.41 6.25 -4.53
N MET A 177 -16.87 5.02 -4.41
CA MET A 177 -16.23 4.01 -3.57
C MET A 177 -15.26 3.20 -4.44
N LEU A 178 -14.08 2.87 -3.91
CA LEU A 178 -13.09 2.08 -4.66
C LEU A 178 -13.64 0.70 -5.04
N ILE A 179 -14.39 0.05 -4.14
CA ILE A 179 -15.03 -1.24 -4.39
C ILE A 179 -15.98 -1.19 -5.59
N ASP A 180 -16.78 -0.12 -5.72
CA ASP A 180 -17.72 0.02 -6.84
C ASP A 180 -16.98 0.28 -8.16
N ALA A 181 -15.89 1.04 -8.12
CA ALA A 181 -15.02 1.25 -9.28
C ALA A 181 -14.36 -0.07 -9.74
N LEU A 182 -13.91 -0.90 -8.80
CA LEU A 182 -13.34 -2.23 -9.08
C LEU A 182 -14.37 -3.15 -9.75
N ARG A 183 -15.59 -3.24 -9.18
CA ARG A 183 -16.69 -4.06 -9.72
C ARG A 183 -17.16 -3.61 -11.10
N GLN A 184 -17.09 -2.30 -11.37
CA GLN A 184 -17.42 -1.73 -12.67
C GLN A 184 -16.25 -1.71 -13.64
N GLU A 185 -15.08 -2.20 -13.24
CA GLU A 185 -13.84 -2.17 -14.03
C GLU A 185 -13.48 -0.76 -14.53
N ASN A 186 -13.84 0.26 -13.73
CA ASN A 186 -13.51 1.64 -14.04
C ASN A 186 -12.08 1.96 -13.59
N TRP A 187 -11.11 1.51 -14.40
CA TRP A 187 -9.68 1.59 -14.07
C TRP A 187 -9.19 3.02 -13.85
N HIS A 188 -9.78 4.00 -14.54
CA HIS A 188 -9.47 5.42 -14.30
C HIS A 188 -9.76 5.81 -12.86
N VAL A 189 -10.95 5.48 -12.37
CA VAL A 189 -11.36 5.76 -10.99
C VAL A 189 -10.56 4.94 -10.00
N VAL A 190 -10.34 3.64 -10.29
CA VAL A 190 -9.56 2.75 -9.42
C VAL A 190 -8.18 3.33 -9.17
N PHE A 191 -7.41 3.63 -10.23
CA PHE A 191 -6.06 4.15 -10.07
C PHE A 191 -6.01 5.59 -9.55
N SER A 192 -7.01 6.41 -9.85
CA SER A 192 -7.12 7.75 -9.27
C SER A 192 -7.30 7.71 -7.75
N LEU A 193 -8.13 6.78 -7.24
CA LEU A 193 -8.39 6.61 -5.81
C LEU A 193 -7.24 5.90 -5.08
N TYR A 194 -6.58 4.95 -5.74
CA TYR A 194 -5.54 4.14 -5.13
C TYR A 194 -4.15 4.79 -5.23
N ASN A 195 -3.75 5.20 -6.44
CA ASN A 195 -2.41 5.72 -6.73
C ASN A 195 -2.36 7.26 -6.83
N GLY A 196 -3.54 7.92 -6.77
CA GLY A 196 -3.66 9.37 -6.90
C GLY A 196 -3.70 9.86 -8.35
N LYS A 197 -3.97 11.15 -8.52
CA LYS A 197 -4.21 11.81 -9.84
C LYS A 197 -3.07 11.65 -10.85
N ASN A 198 -1.86 11.36 -10.40
CA ASN A 198 -0.69 11.20 -11.26
C ASN A 198 -0.43 9.76 -11.74
N TYR A 199 -1.35 8.82 -11.50
CA TYR A 199 -1.17 7.40 -11.82
C TYR A 199 -0.76 7.13 -13.27
N LYS A 200 -1.30 7.91 -14.25
CA LYS A 200 -0.94 7.79 -15.68
C LYS A 200 0.53 8.11 -15.94
N LYS A 201 1.05 9.20 -15.32
CA LYS A 201 2.47 9.56 -15.45
C LYS A 201 3.40 8.50 -14.87
N LEU A 202 2.93 7.73 -13.89
CA LEU A 202 3.66 6.64 -13.26
C LEU A 202 3.46 5.29 -13.98
N GLY A 203 2.57 5.25 -14.99
CA GLY A 203 2.31 4.10 -15.84
C GLY A 203 1.58 2.95 -15.14
N TYR A 204 0.80 3.22 -14.10
CA TYR A 204 0.06 2.19 -13.37
C TYR A 204 -0.97 1.48 -14.27
N ASP A 205 -1.74 2.23 -15.05
CA ASP A 205 -2.71 1.73 -16.00
C ASP A 205 -2.07 0.84 -17.08
N THR A 206 -0.98 1.31 -17.67
CA THR A 206 -0.24 0.56 -18.69
C THR A 206 0.34 -0.75 -18.13
N LYS A 207 0.93 -0.70 -16.92
CA LYS A 207 1.45 -1.89 -16.25
C LYS A 207 0.33 -2.88 -15.93
N PHE A 208 -0.79 -2.39 -15.41
CA PHE A 208 -1.95 -3.21 -15.09
C PHE A 208 -2.50 -3.93 -16.32
N LEU A 209 -2.77 -3.22 -17.41
CA LEU A 209 -3.27 -3.81 -18.65
C LEU A 209 -2.29 -4.84 -19.22
N ARG A 210 -0.98 -4.57 -19.16
CA ARG A 210 0.04 -5.56 -19.58
C ARG A 210 -0.04 -6.84 -18.74
N VAL A 211 -0.19 -6.72 -17.43
CA VAL A 211 -0.33 -7.88 -16.54
C VAL A 211 -1.63 -8.63 -16.83
N MET A 212 -2.74 -7.90 -16.96
CA MET A 212 -4.04 -8.52 -17.33
C MET A 212 -3.95 -9.32 -18.62
N ASN A 213 -3.42 -8.73 -19.69
CA ASN A 213 -3.25 -9.41 -20.98
C ASN A 213 -2.32 -10.63 -20.91
N ARG A 214 -1.31 -10.61 -20.05
CA ARG A 214 -0.41 -11.75 -19.85
C ARG A 214 -1.09 -12.88 -19.07
N LEU A 215 -1.93 -12.55 -18.08
CA LEU A 215 -2.65 -13.52 -17.26
C LEU A 215 -3.81 -14.16 -18.01
N ASP A 216 -4.51 -13.39 -18.85
CA ASP A 216 -5.57 -13.85 -19.73
C ASP A 216 -5.58 -13.02 -21.02
N PRO A 217 -4.99 -13.54 -22.13
CA PRO A 217 -4.99 -12.85 -23.42
C PRO A 217 -6.39 -12.59 -23.99
N ASN A 218 -7.39 -13.31 -23.53
CA ASN A 218 -8.78 -13.18 -23.98
C ASN A 218 -9.62 -12.28 -23.05
N TYR A 219 -9.03 -11.77 -21.98
CA TYR A 219 -9.76 -10.89 -21.08
C TYR A 219 -10.16 -9.61 -21.81
N LYS A 220 -11.46 -9.48 -22.01
CA LYS A 220 -12.06 -8.24 -22.50
C LYS A 220 -12.62 -7.50 -21.29
N SER A 221 -12.01 -6.37 -20.94
CA SER A 221 -12.64 -5.46 -19.98
C SER A 221 -14.04 -5.11 -20.46
N ALA A 222 -15.02 -5.17 -19.57
CA ALA A 222 -16.42 -4.86 -19.91
C ALA A 222 -16.61 -3.43 -20.47
N LYS A 223 -15.58 -2.59 -20.47
CA LYS A 223 -15.55 -1.21 -20.97
C LYS A 223 -14.48 -0.94 -22.04
N ALA A 224 -13.95 -1.96 -22.69
CA ALA A 224 -13.11 -1.79 -23.87
C ALA A 224 -13.94 -1.81 -25.17
N ALA A 225 -15.24 -1.53 -25.06
CA ALA A 225 -16.17 -1.34 -26.16
C ALA A 225 -16.68 0.10 -26.16
#